data_92c4b756ebb61fddf5181dd12e736f1b
#
_entry.id   92c4b756ebb61fddf5181dd12e736f1b
#
_cell.length_a   1.000
_cell.length_b   1.000
_cell.length_c   1.000
_cell.angle_alpha   90.00
_cell.angle_beta   90.00
_cell.angle_gamma   90.00
#
_symmetry.space_group_name_H-M   'P 1'
#
loop_
_entity.id
_entity.type
_entity.pdbx_description
1 polymer ?
#
loop_
_entity_poly.entity_id
_entity_poly.type
_entity_poly.pdbx_seq_one_letter_code
_entity_poly.pdbx_strand_id
1 'polypeptide(L)'
;IGTTYYCIHDLLVDGDKLYAATYGRGLEVINLKTGKVESFLDNPEDSTSIPSSRVFTLYKASNGCIYVGTSAGFCYYNPEKNNFIRIGSFTGKISDIIEDYFGRIWIGTSISGLYSYNVRTQKITSYQRSDHPNSLTKNVITTLAIDSKKQLWVGTYGQGLCRYNDET
;
A
#
# COMPACT_ATOMS: atom_id res chain seq x y z
N ILE A 1 -15.14 -3.05 -21.91
CA ILE A 1 -14.19 -3.48 -20.85
C ILE A 1 -14.93 -3.28 -19.54
N GLY A 2 -15.24 -4.33 -18.83
CA GLY A 2 -15.95 -4.24 -17.56
C GLY A 2 -15.39 -5.24 -16.55
N THR A 3 -15.06 -4.75 -15.35
CA THR A 3 -14.85 -5.59 -14.19
C THR A 3 -16.22 -5.97 -13.62
N THR A 4 -16.41 -7.22 -13.23
CA THR A 4 -17.71 -7.70 -12.76
C THR A 4 -17.93 -7.38 -11.29
N TYR A 5 -18.88 -6.47 -10.97
CA TYR A 5 -19.64 -6.33 -9.70
C TYR A 5 -18.90 -6.16 -8.36
N TYR A 6 -17.65 -5.66 -8.32
CA TYR A 6 -16.96 -5.44 -7.05
C TYR A 6 -16.55 -3.99 -6.88
N CYS A 7 -16.50 -3.55 -5.64
CA CYS A 7 -16.03 -2.22 -5.32
C CYS A 7 -14.56 -2.08 -5.74
N ILE A 8 -14.26 -1.08 -6.55
CA ILE A 8 -12.90 -0.68 -6.89
C ILE A 8 -12.47 0.37 -5.88
N HIS A 9 -11.36 0.14 -5.22
CA HIS A 9 -10.82 1.04 -4.21
C HIS A 9 -9.75 1.96 -4.77
N ASP A 10 -8.95 1.46 -5.72
CA ASP A 10 -7.86 2.23 -6.29
C ASP A 10 -7.54 1.78 -7.71
N LEU A 11 -6.98 2.70 -8.51
CA LEU A 11 -6.59 2.47 -9.90
C LEU A 11 -5.20 3.04 -10.14
N LEU A 12 -4.35 2.26 -10.82
CA LEU A 12 -3.02 2.68 -11.20
C LEU A 12 -2.75 2.33 -12.66
N VAL A 13 -2.29 3.31 -13.43
CA VAL A 13 -1.90 3.09 -14.83
C VAL A 13 -0.37 3.06 -14.93
N ASP A 14 0.15 2.02 -15.58
CA ASP A 14 1.56 1.90 -15.90
C ASP A 14 1.73 1.40 -17.34
N GLY A 15 2.15 2.29 -18.22
CA GLY A 15 2.22 2.03 -19.65
C GLY A 15 0.88 1.59 -20.22
N ASP A 16 0.86 0.40 -20.82
CA ASP A 16 -0.35 -0.19 -21.41
C ASP A 16 -1.17 -1.06 -20.43
N LYS A 17 -0.88 -0.98 -19.14
CA LYS A 17 -1.57 -1.75 -18.10
C LYS A 17 -2.34 -0.84 -17.14
N LEU A 18 -3.55 -1.22 -16.84
CA LEU A 18 -4.36 -0.67 -15.76
C LEU A 18 -4.46 -1.72 -14.66
N TYR A 19 -4.02 -1.35 -13.48
CA TYR A 19 -4.13 -2.14 -12.25
C TYR A 19 -5.34 -1.65 -11.46
N ALA A 20 -6.22 -2.57 -11.07
CA ALA A 20 -7.42 -2.25 -10.30
C ALA A 20 -7.42 -3.01 -8.97
N ALA A 21 -7.41 -2.25 -7.88
CA ALA A 21 -7.58 -2.76 -6.53
C ALA A 21 -9.04 -3.07 -6.26
N THR A 22 -9.40 -4.35 -6.09
CA THR A 22 -10.79 -4.75 -5.95
C THR A 22 -11.10 -5.31 -4.56
N TYR A 23 -12.34 -5.17 -4.13
CA TYR A 23 -12.83 -5.82 -2.92
C TYR A 23 -13.35 -7.23 -3.23
N GLY A 24 -12.49 -8.24 -3.07
CA GLY A 24 -12.84 -9.65 -3.17
C GLY A 24 -12.46 -10.36 -4.48
N ARG A 25 -11.95 -9.62 -5.49
CA ARG A 25 -11.38 -10.22 -6.70
C ARG A 25 -9.85 -10.02 -6.82
N GLY A 26 -9.25 -9.57 -5.76
CA GLY A 26 -7.81 -9.37 -5.70
C GLY A 26 -7.35 -8.16 -6.52
N LEU A 27 -6.19 -8.30 -7.14
CA LEU A 27 -5.65 -7.35 -8.09
C LEU A 27 -6.04 -7.77 -9.50
N GLU A 28 -6.74 -6.91 -10.24
CA GLU A 28 -7.00 -7.12 -11.66
C GLU A 28 -6.04 -6.27 -12.49
N VAL A 29 -5.40 -6.88 -13.47
CA VAL A 29 -4.49 -6.21 -14.40
C VAL A 29 -5.08 -6.29 -15.80
N ILE A 30 -5.41 -5.12 -16.36
CA ILE A 30 -6.08 -4.99 -17.65
C ILE A 30 -5.06 -4.46 -18.66
N ASN A 31 -4.85 -5.20 -19.74
CA ASN A 31 -4.09 -4.71 -20.88
C ASN A 31 -4.95 -3.74 -21.68
N LEU A 32 -4.58 -2.48 -21.72
CA LEU A 32 -5.38 -1.40 -22.34
C LEU A 32 -5.45 -1.50 -23.87
N LYS A 33 -4.48 -2.20 -24.52
CA LYS A 33 -4.50 -2.41 -25.97
C LYS A 33 -5.40 -3.57 -26.38
N THR A 34 -5.37 -4.66 -25.61
CA THR A 34 -6.06 -5.90 -25.99
C THR A 34 -7.37 -6.11 -25.24
N GLY A 35 -7.58 -5.40 -24.14
CA GLY A 35 -8.71 -5.61 -23.22
C GLY A 35 -8.59 -6.87 -22.37
N LYS A 36 -7.48 -7.64 -22.48
CA LYS A 36 -7.30 -8.85 -21.68
C LYS A 36 -7.19 -8.48 -20.20
N VAL A 37 -7.93 -9.21 -19.36
CA VAL A 37 -7.91 -9.08 -17.89
C VAL A 37 -7.22 -10.30 -17.29
N GLU A 38 -6.31 -10.07 -16.36
CA GLU A 38 -5.68 -11.07 -15.52
C GLU A 38 -5.99 -10.76 -14.06
N SER A 39 -6.44 -11.75 -13.29
CA SER A 39 -6.84 -11.57 -11.88
C SER A 39 -5.91 -12.37 -10.97
N PHE A 40 -5.39 -11.68 -9.93
CA PHE A 40 -4.52 -12.26 -8.92
C PHE A 40 -5.28 -12.36 -7.60
N LEU A 41 -5.56 -13.58 -7.17
CA LEU A 41 -6.26 -13.88 -5.92
C LEU A 41 -5.28 -14.34 -4.84
N ASP A 42 -5.68 -14.22 -3.59
CA ASP A 42 -4.93 -14.86 -2.50
C ASP A 42 -5.09 -16.38 -2.54
N ASN A 43 -3.98 -17.04 -2.22
CA ASN A 43 -3.93 -18.48 -2.02
C ASN A 43 -3.14 -18.77 -0.75
N PRO A 44 -3.75 -19.32 0.31
CA PRO A 44 -3.06 -19.63 1.56
C PRO A 44 -1.87 -20.60 1.40
N GLU A 45 -1.94 -21.49 0.42
CA GLU A 45 -0.89 -22.49 0.14
C GLU A 45 0.25 -21.93 -0.72
N ASP A 46 0.09 -20.72 -1.27
CA ASP A 46 1.08 -20.06 -2.11
C ASP A 46 1.56 -18.75 -1.48
N SER A 47 2.76 -18.76 -0.89
CA SER A 47 3.38 -17.57 -0.30
C SER A 47 3.72 -16.49 -1.32
N THR A 48 3.66 -16.79 -2.62
CA THR A 48 3.90 -15.82 -3.70
C THR A 48 2.62 -15.23 -4.26
N SER A 49 1.44 -15.61 -3.76
CA SER A 49 0.17 -14.94 -4.03
C SER A 49 0.05 -13.64 -3.24
N ILE A 50 -0.91 -12.77 -3.62
CA ILE A 50 -1.24 -11.57 -2.81
C ILE A 50 -1.69 -11.99 -1.39
N PRO A 51 -1.46 -11.15 -0.36
CA PRO A 51 -1.84 -11.49 1.02
C PRO A 51 -3.35 -11.66 1.25
N SER A 52 -4.18 -10.98 0.47
CA SER A 52 -5.64 -11.08 0.50
C SER A 52 -6.25 -10.58 -0.80
N SER A 53 -7.35 -11.22 -1.23
CA SER A 53 -8.16 -10.76 -2.38
C SER A 53 -8.96 -9.48 -2.13
N ARG A 54 -8.87 -8.91 -0.93
CA ARG A 54 -9.38 -7.56 -0.62
C ARG A 54 -8.25 -6.56 -0.72
N VAL A 55 -8.08 -5.95 -1.90
CA VAL A 55 -7.05 -4.95 -2.20
C VAL A 55 -7.63 -3.55 -2.02
N PHE A 56 -6.90 -2.66 -1.37
CA PHE A 56 -7.37 -1.32 -1.01
C PHE A 56 -6.58 -0.19 -1.64
N THR A 57 -5.28 -0.36 -1.86
CA THR A 57 -4.43 0.71 -2.36
C THR A 57 -3.29 0.16 -3.22
N LEU A 58 -2.89 0.94 -4.20
CA LEU A 58 -1.81 0.66 -5.14
C LEU A 58 -0.86 1.85 -5.17
N TYR A 59 0.42 1.60 -5.24
CA TYR A 59 1.41 2.65 -5.37
C TYR A 59 2.54 2.23 -6.30
N LYS A 60 2.84 3.03 -7.32
CA LYS A 60 4.02 2.85 -8.14
C LYS A 60 5.16 3.71 -7.61
N ALA A 61 6.18 3.07 -7.10
CA ALA A 61 7.37 3.74 -6.59
C ALA A 61 8.33 4.18 -7.70
N SER A 62 9.25 5.08 -7.36
CA SER A 62 10.26 5.62 -8.28
C SER A 62 11.19 4.56 -8.87
N ASN A 63 11.38 3.44 -8.17
CA ASN A 63 12.13 2.27 -8.64
C ASN A 63 11.35 1.38 -9.62
N GLY A 64 10.12 1.75 -9.98
CA GLY A 64 9.25 1.01 -10.89
C GLY A 64 8.43 -0.10 -10.23
N CYS A 65 8.66 -0.44 -8.96
CA CYS A 65 7.87 -1.44 -8.24
C CYS A 65 6.43 -0.96 -8.01
N ILE A 66 5.46 -1.84 -8.22
CA ILE A 66 4.06 -1.60 -7.88
C ILE A 66 3.77 -2.28 -6.55
N TYR A 67 3.54 -1.46 -5.53
CA TYR A 67 3.17 -1.89 -4.19
C TYR A 67 1.66 -2.07 -4.08
N VAL A 68 1.24 -3.08 -3.32
CA VAL A 68 -0.14 -3.52 -3.18
C VAL A 68 -0.49 -3.63 -1.70
N GLY A 69 -1.43 -2.82 -1.26
CA GLY A 69 -1.98 -2.85 0.10
C GLY A 69 -3.28 -3.63 0.15
N THR A 70 -3.35 -4.64 1.02
CA THR A 70 -4.51 -5.51 1.17
C THR A 70 -5.10 -5.45 2.58
N SER A 71 -6.17 -6.21 2.84
CA SER A 71 -6.73 -6.35 4.20
C SER A 71 -5.85 -7.17 5.15
N ALA A 72 -4.89 -7.94 4.63
CA ALA A 72 -4.09 -8.88 5.42
C ALA A 72 -2.58 -8.74 5.18
N GLY A 73 -2.14 -7.63 4.58
CA GLY A 73 -0.72 -7.40 4.39
C GLY A 73 -0.37 -6.49 3.24
N PHE A 74 0.92 -6.35 3.07
CA PHE A 74 1.60 -5.47 2.12
C PHE A 74 2.56 -6.30 1.27
N CYS A 75 2.56 -6.11 -0.03
CA CYS A 75 3.43 -6.80 -0.98
C CYS A 75 3.77 -5.90 -2.17
N TYR A 76 4.67 -6.35 -3.02
CA TYR A 76 4.84 -5.76 -4.34
C TYR A 76 4.73 -6.81 -5.44
N TYR A 77 4.27 -6.37 -6.61
CA TYR A 77 4.18 -7.18 -7.80
C TYR A 77 5.54 -7.36 -8.46
N ASN A 78 5.91 -8.60 -8.77
CA ASN A 78 7.10 -8.96 -9.52
C ASN A 78 6.70 -9.35 -10.96
N PRO A 79 6.91 -8.46 -11.95
CA PRO A 79 6.47 -8.70 -13.32
C PRO A 79 7.26 -9.80 -14.04
N GLU A 80 8.50 -10.06 -13.62
CA GLU A 80 9.35 -11.10 -14.25
C GLU A 80 8.83 -12.51 -13.96
N LYS A 81 8.34 -12.72 -12.72
CA LYS A 81 7.81 -14.01 -12.26
C LYS A 81 6.28 -14.05 -12.28
N ASN A 82 5.64 -12.95 -12.59
CA ASN A 82 4.19 -12.77 -12.54
C ASN A 82 3.58 -13.19 -11.19
N ASN A 83 4.24 -12.81 -10.09
CA ASN A 83 3.86 -13.16 -8.72
C ASN A 83 4.08 -11.98 -7.77
N PHE A 84 3.91 -12.21 -6.46
CA PHE A 84 4.05 -11.17 -5.44
C PHE A 84 5.11 -11.54 -4.41
N ILE A 85 5.78 -10.52 -3.90
CA ILE A 85 6.72 -10.65 -2.78
C ILE A 85 6.09 -9.94 -1.58
N ARG A 86 5.71 -10.72 -0.57
CA ARG A 86 5.13 -10.21 0.67
C ARG A 86 6.21 -9.58 1.54
N ILE A 87 5.88 -8.44 2.15
CA ILE A 87 6.82 -7.67 2.97
C ILE A 87 6.27 -7.59 4.39
N GLY A 88 7.02 -8.11 5.35
CA GLY A 88 6.71 -8.02 6.78
C GLY A 88 5.37 -8.62 7.18
N SER A 89 4.97 -8.29 8.41
CA SER A 89 3.65 -8.66 8.95
C SER A 89 2.95 -7.39 9.43
N PHE A 90 1.74 -7.19 8.97
CA PHE A 90 0.93 -6.01 9.29
C PHE A 90 -0.41 -6.45 9.86
N THR A 91 -0.87 -5.73 10.88
CA THR A 91 -2.20 -5.94 11.45
C THR A 91 -3.15 -4.88 10.93
N GLY A 92 -4.31 -5.32 10.43
CA GLY A 92 -5.32 -4.47 9.80
C GLY A 92 -5.06 -4.23 8.31
N LYS A 93 -6.03 -3.59 7.67
CA LYS A 93 -5.91 -3.25 6.25
C LYS A 93 -4.85 -2.18 6.05
N ILE A 94 -4.14 -2.25 4.93
CA ILE A 94 -3.32 -1.16 4.43
C ILE A 94 -4.26 -0.11 3.84
N SER A 95 -4.24 1.10 4.40
CA SER A 95 -5.14 2.18 4.00
C SER A 95 -4.56 3.10 2.94
N ASP A 96 -3.22 3.30 2.98
CA ASP A 96 -2.54 4.16 2.02
C ASP A 96 -1.05 3.81 1.94
N ILE A 97 -0.42 4.10 0.79
CA ILE A 97 0.99 3.86 0.52
C ILE A 97 1.56 5.06 -0.23
N ILE A 98 2.70 5.58 0.21
CA ILE A 98 3.42 6.66 -0.48
C ILE A 98 4.94 6.49 -0.35
N GLU A 99 5.70 6.96 -1.32
CA GLU A 99 7.16 7.00 -1.27
C GLU A 99 7.62 8.40 -0.88
N ASP A 100 8.58 8.49 0.03
CA ASP A 100 9.21 9.77 0.36
C ASP A 100 10.41 10.08 -0.54
N TYR A 101 10.96 11.27 -0.36
CA TYR A 101 12.12 11.73 -1.15
C TYR A 101 13.38 10.87 -0.97
N PHE A 102 13.48 10.12 0.12
CA PHE A 102 14.60 9.23 0.40
C PHE A 102 14.39 7.81 -0.15
N GLY A 103 13.26 7.56 -0.84
CA GLY A 103 12.90 6.25 -1.36
C GLY A 103 12.40 5.28 -0.29
N ARG A 104 11.98 5.78 0.90
CA ARG A 104 11.28 4.97 1.90
C ARG A 104 9.81 4.86 1.51
N ILE A 105 9.27 3.66 1.59
CA ILE A 105 7.82 3.44 1.40
C ILE A 105 7.13 3.57 2.74
N TRP A 106 6.21 4.51 2.83
CA TRP A 106 5.37 4.73 3.99
C TRP A 106 4.04 4.00 3.83
N ILE A 107 3.61 3.31 4.87
CA ILE A 107 2.45 2.43 4.86
C ILE A 107 1.54 2.81 6.03
N GLY A 108 0.37 3.34 5.71
CA GLY A 108 -0.70 3.60 6.67
C GLY A 108 -1.55 2.35 6.89
N THR A 109 -1.91 2.09 8.15
CA THR A 109 -2.79 0.96 8.48
C THR A 109 -4.05 1.41 9.20
N SER A 110 -5.10 0.60 9.13
CA SER A 110 -6.38 0.92 9.74
C SER A 110 -6.43 0.72 11.26
N ILE A 111 -5.44 0.08 11.89
CA ILE A 111 -5.45 -0.18 13.35
C ILE A 111 -4.07 -0.17 14.02
N SER A 112 -2.98 -0.38 13.29
CA SER A 112 -1.65 -0.58 13.88
C SER A 112 -0.66 0.57 13.62
N GLY A 113 -1.15 1.72 13.19
CA GLY A 113 -0.35 2.93 13.01
C GLY A 113 0.29 3.04 11.64
N LEU A 114 1.40 3.75 11.62
CA LEU A 114 2.20 4.04 10.44
C LEU A 114 3.46 3.17 10.44
N TYR A 115 3.88 2.76 9.25
CA TYR A 115 5.15 2.05 9.06
C TYR A 115 5.97 2.71 7.98
N SER A 116 7.29 2.60 8.07
CA SER A 116 8.20 2.87 6.97
C SER A 116 8.96 1.61 6.59
N TYR A 117 9.10 1.37 5.29
CA TYR A 117 9.90 0.30 4.72
C TYR A 117 11.05 0.91 3.92
N ASN A 118 12.27 0.63 4.36
CA ASN A 118 13.47 1.02 3.63
C ASN A 118 13.78 -0.08 2.60
N VAL A 119 13.58 0.23 1.32
CA VAL A 119 13.73 -0.73 0.21
C VAL A 119 15.15 -1.29 0.11
N ARG A 120 16.18 -0.47 0.41
CA ARG A 120 17.59 -0.87 0.30
C ARG A 120 18.01 -1.86 1.41
N THR A 121 17.61 -1.58 2.65
CA THR A 121 18.00 -2.39 3.81
C THR A 121 16.96 -3.43 4.20
N GLN A 122 15.78 -3.40 3.57
CA GLN A 122 14.60 -4.20 3.88
C GLN A 122 14.09 -4.03 5.32
N LYS A 123 14.52 -2.96 6.00
CA LYS A 123 14.11 -2.66 7.38
C LYS A 123 12.72 -2.05 7.40
N ILE A 124 11.88 -2.57 8.30
CA ILE A 124 10.58 -1.99 8.63
C ILE A 124 10.68 -1.31 9.99
N THR A 125 10.17 -0.09 10.09
CA THR A 125 10.04 0.65 11.35
C THR A 125 8.58 0.99 11.58
N SER A 126 8.07 0.78 12.79
CA SER A 126 6.69 1.10 13.16
C SER A 126 6.61 2.37 13.99
N TYR A 127 5.56 3.16 13.76
CA TYR A 127 5.23 4.37 14.51
C TYR A 127 3.78 4.23 14.99
N GLN A 128 3.62 4.31 16.30
CA GLN A 128 2.33 4.11 16.95
C GLN A 128 2.05 5.23 17.95
N ARG A 129 0.78 5.37 18.28
CA ARG A 129 0.38 6.23 19.40
C ARG A 129 0.98 5.72 20.70
N SER A 130 1.55 6.62 21.47
CA SER A 130 2.02 6.40 22.84
C SER A 130 1.75 7.65 23.69
N ASP A 131 2.17 7.63 24.94
CA ASP A 131 2.09 8.81 25.82
C ASP A 131 3.16 9.86 25.52
N HIS A 132 4.09 9.57 24.59
CA HIS A 132 5.09 10.52 24.16
C HIS A 132 4.45 11.64 23.31
N PRO A 133 4.75 12.93 23.58
CA PRO A 133 4.11 14.07 22.90
C PRO A 133 4.35 14.10 21.38
N ASN A 134 5.44 13.48 20.90
CA ASN A 134 5.77 13.40 19.48
C ASN A 134 5.29 12.09 18.82
N SER A 135 4.42 11.32 19.49
CA SER A 135 3.83 10.11 18.91
C SER A 135 2.66 10.44 17.98
N LEU A 136 2.21 9.45 17.21
CA LEU A 136 0.96 9.57 16.46
C LEU A 136 -0.22 9.91 17.38
N THR A 137 -1.13 10.74 16.89
CA THR A 137 -2.35 11.07 17.64
C THR A 137 -3.31 9.86 17.70
N LYS A 138 -3.26 8.98 16.70
CA LYS A 138 -4.05 7.73 16.65
C LYS A 138 -3.41 6.69 15.72
N ASN A 139 -3.65 5.40 16.00
CA ASN A 139 -3.16 4.29 15.17
C ASN A 139 -4.03 3.97 13.94
N VAL A 140 -5.14 4.68 13.75
CA VAL A 140 -6.01 4.52 12.58
C VAL A 140 -5.60 5.55 11.52
N ILE A 141 -4.78 5.12 10.57
CA ILE A 141 -4.32 5.97 9.49
C ILE A 141 -5.32 5.88 8.33
N THR A 142 -5.69 7.02 7.77
CA THR A 142 -6.64 7.11 6.65
C THR A 142 -5.97 7.47 5.34
N THR A 143 -4.97 8.35 5.37
CA THR A 143 -4.29 8.86 4.18
C THR A 143 -2.90 9.39 4.49
N LEU A 144 -2.05 9.41 3.49
CA LEU A 144 -0.68 9.93 3.53
C LEU A 144 -0.48 10.96 2.42
N ALA A 145 0.34 11.97 2.66
CA ALA A 145 0.72 12.92 1.64
C ALA A 145 2.16 13.42 1.86
N ILE A 146 2.85 13.73 0.76
CA ILE A 146 4.15 14.44 0.78
C ILE A 146 3.93 15.84 0.22
N ASP A 147 4.32 16.86 0.96
CA ASP A 147 4.20 18.25 0.51
C ASP A 147 5.39 18.71 -0.36
N SER A 148 5.32 19.93 -0.87
CA SER A 148 6.38 20.54 -1.69
C SER A 148 7.69 20.75 -0.94
N LYS A 149 7.66 20.73 0.40
CA LYS A 149 8.84 20.78 1.29
C LYS A 149 9.35 19.39 1.65
N LYS A 150 8.82 18.32 1.00
CA LYS A 150 9.18 16.92 1.21
C LYS A 150 8.81 16.38 2.60
N GLN A 151 7.87 17.00 3.28
CA GLN A 151 7.39 16.59 4.59
C GLN A 151 6.25 15.58 4.44
N LEU A 152 6.30 14.51 5.22
CA LEU A 152 5.21 13.53 5.28
C LEU A 152 4.12 14.03 6.22
N TRP A 153 2.90 14.03 5.71
CA TRP A 153 1.67 14.30 6.42
C TRP A 153 0.85 13.02 6.57
N VAL A 154 0.31 12.81 7.75
CA VAL A 154 -0.40 11.59 8.13
C VAL A 154 -1.79 11.95 8.62
N GLY A 155 -2.81 11.63 7.83
CA GLY A 155 -4.21 11.79 8.22
C GLY A 155 -4.67 10.64 9.10
N THR A 156 -5.29 10.95 10.25
CA THR A 156 -5.79 9.95 11.20
C THR A 156 -7.30 10.01 11.35
N TYR A 157 -7.93 8.89 11.64
CA TYR A 157 -9.38 8.84 11.84
C TYR A 157 -9.78 9.48 13.17
N GLY A 158 -10.45 10.63 13.09
CA GLY A 158 -11.05 11.33 14.25
C GLY A 158 -10.07 12.08 15.16
N GLN A 159 -8.76 12.19 14.81
CA GLN A 159 -7.75 12.90 15.59
C GLN A 159 -6.89 13.84 14.74
N GLY A 160 -7.38 14.16 13.53
CA GLY A 160 -6.79 15.18 12.66
C GLY A 160 -5.52 14.72 11.94
N LEU A 161 -4.55 15.60 11.85
CA LEU A 161 -3.38 15.51 10.99
C LEU A 161 -2.10 15.55 11.83
N CYS A 162 -1.17 14.63 11.53
CA CYS A 162 0.19 14.63 12.06
C CYS A 162 1.19 14.96 10.95
N ARG A 163 2.29 15.57 11.33
CA ARG A 163 3.46 15.75 10.46
C ARG A 163 4.62 14.91 11.01
N TYR A 164 5.20 14.10 10.14
CA TYR A 164 6.41 13.36 10.50
C TYR A 164 7.62 14.29 10.52
N ASN A 165 8.48 14.15 11.53
CA ASN A 165 9.73 14.86 11.64
C ASN A 165 10.87 13.84 11.82
N ASP A 166 11.88 13.86 10.94
CA ASP A 166 13.05 12.98 11.02
C ASP A 166 13.98 13.32 12.20
N GLU A 167 13.81 14.49 12.85
CA GLU A 167 14.69 15.00 13.90
C GLU A 167 14.24 14.64 15.33
N THR A 168 13.07 13.96 15.46
CA THR A 168 12.49 13.62 16.79
C THR A 168 12.23 12.07 16.91
#